data_cf66d4ca6edb584fb55ab1540483caa4
#
_entry.id   cf66d4ca6edb584fb55ab1540483caa4
#
_cell.length_a   1.000
_cell.length_b   1.000
_cell.length_c   1.000
_cell.angle_alpha   90.00
_cell.angle_beta   90.00
_cell.angle_gamma   90.00
#
_symmetry.space_group_name_H-M   'P 1'
#
loop_
_entity.id
_entity.type
_entity.pdbx_description
1 polymer ?
#
loop_
_entity_poly.entity_id
_entity_poly.type
_entity_poly.pdbx_seq_one_letter_code
_entity_poly.pdbx_strand_id
1 'polypeptide(L)'
;MGAMRESAGTRLAGLFTRREHPPENSAGPTGRGRGKRDLREATMKTTASVFAALCLIGAASAQTLDDLKNDGRNTDNILTYGMGYHLNRYSPLKQIDKTSVKRLAPVWNLSLDNQWGEQAQPLVKDGVMYVTNAKATVAIDAVTGKQIWKTPVDWLPETPRIVCCGVSNKGAAIYNGRIYRTTLDAHVVALDARTGAEIWKSKAAEWKEGYSMTVAPLIANGVLVTGISGAEFGIRGFIDGWDPETGKQLWRRYLVPARGEKGNETWPQDTDAWKIGGGSSWITGSYDPELDLMFWGTGNPAPWASQSRPGDNLYTASIIALRPKTGEMVWYYQTTPGDQYDYDANWEVILAELDVAGAKRKVAMQLNRNGFLYVLDRATGNLISAKPFERVNWASHVDMETGRPVETEIAKKLRAGEQVELWPTQRGAKNWPHAAFNPNTGLLYANTMHAARMFRHLETKPFVVGQRYQFVENLPAKQPENEPIAHMDAIDPLTAKQKWRAPIADHPHWSAMLATGGGLLFTGKMTGEFIAVDADTGKTLWQFQTGSGVNAQPVTFTRNGRQYVTVLSGIGGVYRNQAGEALKNIPPGGSVWTFALMPE
;
A
#
# COMPACT_ATOMS: atom_id res chain seq x y z
N MET A 1 -2.69 45.02 38.26
CA MET A 1 -1.76 46.14 38.11
C MET A 1 -0.94 45.86 36.89
N GLY A 2 -1.20 46.44 35.86
CA GLY A 2 -1.13 47.65 35.10
C GLY A 2 -0.30 47.30 33.87
N ALA A 3 -0.47 47.75 32.70
CA ALA A 3 -1.39 48.65 32.03
C ALA A 3 -1.06 48.56 30.50
N MET A 4 -2.05 48.74 29.75
CA MET A 4 -2.12 49.00 28.30
C MET A 4 -1.00 49.90 27.74
N ARG A 5 -0.69 49.69 26.45
CA ARG A 5 -0.56 50.80 25.49
C ARG A 5 -0.83 50.35 24.05
N GLU A 6 -1.87 50.93 23.47
CA GLU A 6 -2.16 51.03 22.04
C GLU A 6 -1.21 52.05 21.37
N SER A 7 -0.98 51.91 20.07
CA SER A 7 -0.89 53.00 19.10
C SER A 7 -0.96 52.37 17.69
N ALA A 8 -2.05 52.60 16.97
CA ALA A 8 -2.26 53.57 15.89
C ALA A 8 -1.28 53.33 14.70
N GLY A 9 -1.67 52.88 13.52
CA GLY A 9 -2.69 53.37 12.60
C GLY A 9 -2.05 54.25 11.53
N THR A 10 -1.87 53.76 10.30
CA THR A 10 -1.82 54.65 9.14
C THR A 10 -2.34 53.96 7.91
N ARG A 11 -3.45 54.46 7.40
CA ARG A 11 -4.00 54.17 6.05
C ARG A 11 -3.20 54.97 5.03
N LEU A 12 -3.00 54.42 3.86
CA LEU A 12 -2.86 55.19 2.63
C LEU A 12 -3.64 54.48 1.52
N ALA A 13 -4.63 55.22 1.05
CA ALA A 13 -5.50 54.91 -0.08
C ALA A 13 -4.94 55.55 -1.36
N GLY A 14 -5.23 54.90 -2.48
CA GLY A 14 -5.50 55.61 -3.73
C GLY A 14 -4.46 55.49 -4.84
N LEU A 15 -4.78 54.86 -5.94
CA LEU A 15 -5.20 55.56 -7.15
C LEU A 15 -5.50 54.56 -8.29
N PHE A 16 -6.74 54.63 -8.74
CA PHE A 16 -7.22 54.06 -10.02
C PHE A 16 -6.66 54.89 -11.18
N THR A 17 -6.23 54.23 -12.26
CA THR A 17 -6.36 54.82 -13.60
C THR A 17 -6.80 53.73 -14.59
N ARG A 18 -8.06 53.94 -15.04
CA ARG A 18 -8.62 53.40 -16.29
C ARG A 18 -7.84 53.94 -17.47
N ARG A 19 -7.66 53.16 -18.51
CA ARG A 19 -7.55 53.66 -19.88
C ARG A 19 -8.49 52.87 -20.79
N GLU A 20 -9.27 53.69 -21.48
CA GLU A 20 -10.34 53.40 -22.42
C GLU A 20 -9.81 53.04 -23.81
N HIS A 21 -10.63 52.28 -24.53
CA HIS A 21 -10.53 52.06 -25.97
C HIS A 21 -10.84 53.32 -26.78
N PRO A 22 -10.42 53.38 -28.05
CA PRO A 22 -11.27 54.00 -29.06
C PRO A 22 -11.50 53.10 -30.31
N PRO A 23 -12.42 53.53 -31.21
CA PRO A 23 -13.34 52.65 -31.91
C PRO A 23 -13.02 52.40 -33.41
N GLU A 24 -13.89 51.55 -33.99
CA GLU A 24 -14.02 51.24 -35.41
C GLU A 24 -14.23 52.46 -36.35
N ASN A 25 -13.76 52.29 -37.60
CA ASN A 25 -14.43 52.82 -38.83
C ASN A 25 -13.94 52.08 -40.07
N SER A 26 -14.73 51.33 -40.72
CA SER A 26 -15.63 51.39 -41.90
C SER A 26 -15.04 52.05 -43.15
N ALA A 27 -15.06 51.32 -44.23
CA ALA A 27 -15.59 51.62 -45.56
C ALA A 27 -14.81 50.95 -46.73
N GLY A 28 -15.50 50.16 -47.52
CA GLY A 28 -15.09 49.79 -48.90
C GLY A 28 -15.39 50.95 -49.85
N PRO A 29 -15.42 50.84 -51.17
CA PRO A 29 -15.80 49.69 -52.01
C PRO A 29 -15.10 49.58 -53.38
N THR A 30 -15.46 48.50 -54.17
CA THR A 30 -15.67 48.40 -55.66
C THR A 30 -14.47 48.39 -56.62
N GLY A 31 -14.53 47.44 -57.57
CA GLY A 31 -13.84 47.51 -58.85
C GLY A 31 -13.90 46.19 -59.68
N ARG A 32 -14.84 46.16 -60.61
CA ARG A 32 -15.07 45.08 -61.62
C ARG A 32 -13.92 44.97 -62.60
N GLY A 33 -13.68 43.75 -63.13
CA GLY A 33 -12.93 43.54 -64.41
C GLY A 33 -13.03 42.10 -64.92
N ARG A 34 -13.89 41.89 -65.92
CA ARG A 34 -14.06 40.66 -66.67
C ARG A 34 -12.89 40.42 -67.64
N GLY A 35 -12.56 39.14 -67.90
CA GLY A 35 -11.76 38.70 -69.03
C GLY A 35 -11.82 37.17 -69.19
N LYS A 36 -12.67 36.71 -70.07
CA LYS A 36 -12.72 35.35 -70.64
C LYS A 36 -11.60 35.15 -71.66
N ARG A 37 -11.03 33.92 -71.72
CA ARG A 37 -10.72 33.14 -72.92
C ARG A 37 -10.08 31.81 -72.60
N ASP A 38 -10.71 30.81 -72.84
CA ASP A 38 -10.72 29.59 -73.68
C ASP A 38 -9.42 28.81 -73.85
N LEU A 39 -9.57 27.51 -73.57
CA LEU A 39 -9.16 26.28 -74.24
C LEU A 39 -7.70 26.04 -74.61
N ARG A 40 -7.12 24.99 -74.05
CA ARG A 40 -6.79 23.75 -74.77
C ARG A 40 -6.33 22.67 -73.79
N GLU A 41 -6.87 21.48 -74.03
CA GLU A 41 -6.48 20.18 -73.47
C GLU A 41 -5.01 19.87 -73.72
N ALA A 42 -4.35 19.35 -72.71
CA ALA A 42 -3.23 18.46 -72.84
C ALA A 42 -3.26 17.42 -71.72
N THR A 43 -3.65 16.23 -72.10
CA THR A 43 -3.60 15.00 -71.30
C THR A 43 -2.16 14.71 -70.91
N MET A 44 -1.86 14.72 -69.61
CA MET A 44 -0.67 14.07 -69.14
C MET A 44 -1.04 13.29 -67.86
N LYS A 45 -1.02 11.97 -67.98
CA LYS A 45 -1.15 11.01 -66.92
C LYS A 45 0.04 11.19 -66.01
N THR A 46 -0.18 11.71 -64.81
CA THR A 46 0.77 11.64 -63.69
C THR A 46 0.10 10.85 -62.57
N THR A 47 0.56 9.65 -62.39
CA THR A 47 0.26 8.78 -61.26
C THR A 47 0.73 9.47 -59.98
N ALA A 48 -0.18 10.06 -59.22
CA ALA A 48 0.08 10.53 -57.88
C ALA A 48 -0.04 9.32 -56.95
N SER A 49 1.11 8.76 -56.53
CA SER A 49 1.20 7.83 -55.41
C SER A 49 0.95 8.63 -54.13
N VAL A 50 -0.28 8.54 -53.64
CA VAL A 50 -0.62 8.99 -52.27
C VAL A 50 -0.03 7.97 -51.33
N PHE A 51 1.13 8.28 -50.75
CA PHE A 51 1.61 7.62 -49.53
C PHE A 51 0.69 8.05 -48.38
N ALA A 52 -0.39 7.30 -48.20
CA ALA A 52 -1.11 7.31 -46.92
C ALA A 52 -0.21 6.64 -45.87
N ALA A 53 0.56 7.43 -45.17
CA ALA A 53 1.17 6.99 -43.89
C ALA A 53 0.02 6.73 -42.93
N LEU A 54 -0.52 5.50 -42.93
CA LEU A 54 -1.32 5.01 -41.81
C LEU A 54 -0.37 4.99 -40.58
N CYS A 55 -0.45 6.01 -39.77
CA CYS A 55 -0.06 5.90 -38.36
C CYS A 55 -1.00 4.85 -37.74
N LEU A 56 -0.59 3.59 -37.76
CA LEU A 56 -1.10 2.56 -36.87
C LEU A 56 -0.69 2.98 -35.45
N ILE A 57 -1.47 3.89 -34.88
CA ILE A 57 -1.54 3.99 -33.40
C ILE A 57 -2.15 2.66 -33.01
N GLY A 58 -1.29 1.70 -32.67
CA GLY A 58 -1.73 0.45 -32.09
C GLY A 58 -2.59 0.81 -30.87
N ALA A 59 -3.89 0.53 -30.96
CA ALA A 59 -4.76 0.62 -29.81
C ALA A 59 -4.14 -0.27 -28.74
N ALA A 60 -3.60 0.33 -27.67
CA ALA A 60 -3.11 -0.42 -26.54
C ALA A 60 -4.25 -1.33 -26.09
N SER A 61 -4.07 -2.65 -26.21
CA SER A 61 -5.11 -3.60 -25.84
C SER A 61 -5.42 -3.44 -24.36
N ALA A 62 -6.71 -3.42 -24.01
CA ALA A 62 -7.14 -3.39 -22.62
C ALA A 62 -6.60 -4.64 -21.89
N GLN A 63 -6.25 -4.51 -20.61
CA GLN A 63 -5.76 -5.62 -19.80
C GLN A 63 -6.87 -6.65 -19.58
N THR A 64 -6.56 -7.89 -19.86
CA THR A 64 -7.43 -9.03 -19.62
C THR A 64 -7.18 -9.65 -18.24
N LEU A 65 -8.06 -10.53 -17.80
CA LEU A 65 -7.83 -11.32 -16.57
C LEU A 65 -6.61 -12.24 -16.73
N ASP A 66 -6.33 -12.71 -17.95
CA ASP A 66 -5.17 -13.56 -18.21
C ASP A 66 -3.86 -12.77 -18.13
N ASP A 67 -3.84 -11.50 -18.56
CA ASP A 67 -2.69 -10.62 -18.35
C ASP A 67 -2.40 -10.46 -16.85
N LEU A 68 -3.43 -10.25 -16.03
CA LEU A 68 -3.27 -10.13 -14.57
C LEU A 68 -2.81 -11.43 -13.91
N LYS A 69 -3.30 -12.60 -14.36
CA LYS A 69 -2.85 -13.92 -13.88
C LYS A 69 -1.38 -14.19 -14.21
N ASN A 70 -0.90 -13.65 -15.33
CA ASN A 70 0.47 -13.85 -15.80
C ASN A 70 1.43 -12.73 -15.40
N ASP A 71 1.00 -11.73 -14.62
CA ASP A 71 1.79 -10.55 -14.27
C ASP A 71 3.15 -10.91 -13.63
N GLY A 72 3.19 -11.86 -12.72
CA GLY A 72 4.44 -12.31 -12.10
C GLY A 72 5.43 -13.02 -13.06
N ARG A 73 5.01 -13.30 -14.31
CA ARG A 73 5.84 -13.90 -15.36
C ARG A 73 6.22 -12.89 -16.46
N ASN A 74 5.38 -11.88 -16.65
CA ASN A 74 5.62 -10.80 -17.61
C ASN A 74 6.50 -9.74 -16.95
N THR A 75 7.75 -9.60 -17.43
CA THR A 75 8.71 -8.66 -16.87
C THR A 75 8.66 -7.26 -17.49
N ASP A 76 7.91 -7.05 -18.57
CA ASP A 76 7.77 -5.74 -19.23
C ASP A 76 6.69 -4.88 -18.56
N ASN A 77 5.79 -5.51 -17.85
CA ASN A 77 4.67 -4.86 -17.17
C ASN A 77 4.65 -5.19 -15.66
N ILE A 78 3.92 -4.39 -14.89
CA ILE A 78 3.58 -4.59 -13.49
C ILE A 78 2.11 -4.22 -13.36
N LEU A 79 1.23 -5.21 -13.41
CA LEU A 79 -0.22 -5.01 -13.54
C LEU A 79 -0.96 -5.20 -12.22
N THR A 80 -0.32 -5.86 -11.23
CA THR A 80 -0.92 -6.16 -9.95
C THR A 80 -0.09 -5.58 -8.81
N TYR A 81 -0.76 -5.26 -7.71
CA TYR A 81 -0.10 -4.94 -6.47
C TYR A 81 0.65 -6.19 -5.96
N GLY A 82 1.92 -6.03 -5.54
CA GLY A 82 2.76 -7.15 -5.10
C GLY A 82 3.54 -7.85 -6.22
N MET A 83 3.46 -7.37 -7.49
CA MET A 83 4.16 -7.93 -8.66
C MET A 83 3.75 -9.40 -8.91
N GLY A 84 2.45 -9.61 -9.06
CA GLY A 84 1.79 -10.90 -9.19
C GLY A 84 0.76 -11.13 -8.09
N TYR A 85 -0.28 -11.87 -8.38
CA TYR A 85 -1.38 -12.18 -7.45
C TYR A 85 -0.95 -12.85 -6.14
N HIS A 86 0.22 -13.50 -6.14
CA HIS A 86 0.77 -14.20 -4.98
C HIS A 86 1.48 -13.28 -3.98
N LEU A 87 1.62 -11.99 -4.29
CA LEU A 87 2.30 -10.98 -3.46
C LEU A 87 3.76 -11.35 -3.10
N ASN A 88 4.45 -12.08 -3.98
CA ASN A 88 5.81 -12.55 -3.71
C ASN A 88 6.85 -11.43 -3.78
N ARG A 89 6.54 -10.30 -4.43
CA ARG A 89 7.48 -9.20 -4.64
C ARG A 89 8.84 -9.68 -5.16
N TYR A 90 8.77 -10.63 -6.08
CA TYR A 90 9.90 -11.24 -6.76
C TYR A 90 9.81 -11.00 -8.25
N SER A 91 10.93 -10.66 -8.86
CA SER A 91 11.08 -10.56 -10.32
C SER A 91 12.18 -11.51 -10.80
N PRO A 92 11.96 -12.30 -11.86
CA PRO A 92 12.99 -13.16 -12.43
C PRO A 92 14.10 -12.38 -13.16
N LEU A 93 14.00 -11.07 -13.29
CA LEU A 93 14.98 -10.21 -13.94
C LEU A 93 16.34 -10.30 -13.28
N LYS A 94 17.42 -10.42 -14.10
CA LYS A 94 18.79 -10.63 -13.66
C LYS A 94 19.83 -9.77 -14.39
N GLN A 95 19.42 -8.82 -15.23
CA GLN A 95 20.36 -7.91 -15.90
C GLN A 95 21.09 -7.02 -14.88
N ILE A 96 20.37 -6.62 -13.83
CA ILE A 96 20.97 -5.98 -12.65
C ILE A 96 21.23 -7.08 -11.64
N ASP A 97 22.51 -7.39 -11.42
CA ASP A 97 23.01 -8.45 -10.55
C ASP A 97 24.06 -7.95 -9.55
N LYS A 98 24.62 -8.83 -8.73
CA LYS A 98 25.61 -8.50 -7.70
C LYS A 98 26.89 -7.84 -8.24
N THR A 99 27.23 -8.06 -9.50
CA THR A 99 28.42 -7.47 -10.14
C THR A 99 28.11 -6.16 -10.85
N SER A 100 27.01 -6.13 -11.61
CA SER A 100 26.60 -4.99 -12.42
C SER A 100 25.97 -3.85 -11.61
N VAL A 101 25.42 -4.15 -10.42
CA VAL A 101 24.70 -3.17 -9.57
C VAL A 101 25.52 -1.92 -9.23
N LYS A 102 26.85 -2.00 -9.24
CA LYS A 102 27.75 -0.86 -9.01
C LYS A 102 27.60 0.24 -10.07
N ARG A 103 27.09 -0.11 -11.27
CA ARG A 103 26.81 0.82 -12.37
C ARG A 103 25.37 1.32 -12.38
N LEU A 104 24.57 0.95 -11.37
CA LEU A 104 23.18 1.41 -11.27
C LEU A 104 23.16 2.92 -10.96
N ALA A 105 22.46 3.69 -11.79
CA ALA A 105 22.36 5.14 -11.65
C ALA A 105 20.93 5.62 -11.95
N PRO A 106 20.51 6.76 -11.39
CA PRO A 106 19.22 7.34 -11.74
C PRO A 106 19.22 7.77 -13.20
N VAL A 107 18.17 7.36 -13.93
CA VAL A 107 17.97 7.78 -15.33
C VAL A 107 16.99 8.93 -15.44
N TRP A 108 16.06 9.03 -14.49
CA TRP A 108 15.18 10.18 -14.32
C TRP A 108 14.58 10.21 -12.92
N ASN A 109 14.08 11.38 -12.53
CA ASN A 109 13.19 11.57 -11.40
C ASN A 109 12.05 12.52 -11.76
N LEU A 110 10.95 12.44 -11.02
CA LEU A 110 9.81 13.33 -11.15
C LEU A 110 9.29 13.71 -9.77
N SER A 111 9.14 15.01 -9.51
CA SER A 111 8.43 15.48 -8.30
C SER A 111 6.95 15.18 -8.41
N LEU A 112 6.37 14.64 -7.33
CA LEU A 112 4.93 14.37 -7.22
C LEU A 112 4.16 15.51 -6.55
N ASP A 113 4.85 16.57 -6.15
CA ASP A 113 4.26 17.73 -5.47
C ASP A 113 3.43 17.31 -4.25
N ASN A 114 4.03 16.47 -3.40
CA ASN A 114 3.39 15.89 -2.23
C ASN A 114 4.32 15.93 -1.01
N GLN A 115 3.82 16.43 0.11
CA GLN A 115 4.55 16.51 1.39
C GLN A 115 4.06 15.49 2.43
N TRP A 116 3.08 14.65 2.09
CA TRP A 116 2.47 13.71 3.03
C TRP A 116 3.16 12.35 3.09
N GLY A 117 4.10 12.12 2.19
CA GLY A 117 4.83 10.86 2.05
C GLY A 117 4.27 9.96 0.96
N GLU A 118 5.12 9.05 0.49
CA GLU A 118 4.84 8.12 -0.60
C GLU A 118 4.89 6.68 -0.09
N GLN A 119 3.77 5.94 -0.24
CA GLN A 119 3.65 4.57 0.24
C GLN A 119 3.23 3.59 -0.87
N ALA A 120 2.94 4.12 -2.06
CA ALA A 120 2.36 3.34 -3.14
C ALA A 120 3.39 2.44 -3.83
N GLN A 121 2.86 1.38 -4.45
CA GLN A 121 3.56 0.63 -5.48
C GLN A 121 3.19 1.22 -6.85
N PRO A 122 4.16 1.59 -7.71
CA PRO A 122 3.90 1.91 -9.10
C PRO A 122 3.37 0.71 -9.89
N LEU A 123 2.44 0.95 -10.83
CA LEU A 123 2.06 0.00 -11.88
C LEU A 123 2.74 0.42 -13.19
N VAL A 124 3.03 -0.53 -14.06
CA VAL A 124 3.60 -0.28 -15.39
C VAL A 124 2.84 -1.09 -16.42
N LYS A 125 2.35 -0.42 -17.48
CA LYS A 125 1.68 -1.07 -18.60
C LYS A 125 2.16 -0.45 -19.91
N ASP A 126 2.76 -1.26 -20.78
CA ASP A 126 3.21 -0.88 -22.12
C ASP A 126 4.09 0.39 -22.16
N GLY A 127 4.92 0.57 -21.12
CA GLY A 127 5.81 1.71 -20.97
C GLY A 127 5.18 2.95 -20.34
N VAL A 128 3.94 2.88 -19.88
CA VAL A 128 3.32 3.91 -19.03
C VAL A 128 3.33 3.46 -17.59
N MET A 129 3.90 4.29 -16.71
CA MET A 129 3.90 4.08 -15.28
C MET A 129 2.76 4.88 -14.64
N TYR A 130 2.01 4.24 -13.76
CA TYR A 130 0.93 4.86 -12.99
C TYR A 130 1.33 4.91 -11.52
N VAL A 131 1.34 6.09 -10.97
CA VAL A 131 1.67 6.35 -9.56
C VAL A 131 0.50 7.02 -8.88
N THR A 132 0.16 6.55 -7.69
CA THR A 132 -0.87 7.17 -6.86
C THR A 132 -0.27 7.63 -5.54
N ASN A 133 -0.76 8.74 -5.04
CA ASN A 133 -0.61 9.15 -3.65
C ASN A 133 -1.93 9.74 -3.14
N ALA A 134 -1.97 10.27 -1.94
CA ALA A 134 -3.22 10.80 -1.39
C ALA A 134 -3.74 12.03 -2.17
N LYS A 135 -2.91 12.72 -2.92
CA LYS A 135 -3.22 13.97 -3.63
C LYS A 135 -3.47 13.81 -5.12
N ALA A 136 -2.96 12.76 -5.74
CA ALA A 136 -3.07 12.61 -7.19
C ALA A 136 -2.93 11.17 -7.66
N THR A 137 -3.34 10.94 -8.90
CA THR A 137 -2.90 9.86 -9.79
C THR A 137 -2.12 10.48 -10.92
N VAL A 138 -0.94 9.93 -11.22
CA VAL A 138 -0.03 10.45 -12.24
C VAL A 138 0.34 9.34 -13.20
N ALA A 139 0.19 9.58 -14.51
CA ALA A 139 0.75 8.72 -15.55
C ALA A 139 2.05 9.34 -16.08
N ILE A 140 3.05 8.50 -16.23
CA ILE A 140 4.42 8.89 -16.53
C ILE A 140 4.94 7.97 -17.64
N ASP A 141 5.63 8.50 -18.63
CA ASP A 141 6.43 7.67 -19.52
C ASP A 141 7.54 6.99 -18.71
N ALA A 142 7.50 5.67 -18.62
CA ALA A 142 8.35 4.89 -17.72
C ALA A 142 9.84 4.93 -18.08
N VAL A 143 10.18 5.31 -19.34
CA VAL A 143 11.56 5.40 -19.84
C VAL A 143 12.15 6.79 -19.65
N THR A 144 11.35 7.83 -19.91
CA THR A 144 11.83 9.22 -19.94
C THR A 144 11.48 10.02 -18.69
N GLY A 145 10.56 9.55 -17.87
CA GLY A 145 10.05 10.28 -16.71
C GLY A 145 9.09 11.42 -17.04
N LYS A 146 8.72 11.59 -18.34
CA LYS A 146 7.81 12.65 -18.75
C LYS A 146 6.40 12.38 -18.24
N GLN A 147 5.82 13.33 -17.51
CA GLN A 147 4.42 13.26 -17.11
C GLN A 147 3.51 13.29 -18.35
N ILE A 148 2.60 12.31 -18.45
CA ILE A 148 1.61 12.20 -19.51
C ILE A 148 0.33 12.94 -19.09
N TRP A 149 -0.19 12.58 -17.90
CA TRP A 149 -1.30 13.28 -17.27
C TRP A 149 -1.20 13.21 -15.74
N LYS A 150 -1.90 14.10 -15.04
CA LYS A 150 -2.05 14.13 -13.59
C LYS A 150 -3.50 14.46 -13.25
N THR A 151 -4.15 13.57 -12.51
CA THR A 151 -5.51 13.77 -12.00
C THR A 151 -5.44 14.03 -10.50
N PRO A 152 -5.83 15.22 -10.03
CA PRO A 152 -5.83 15.56 -8.61
C PRO A 152 -6.90 14.75 -7.85
N VAL A 153 -6.71 14.62 -6.56
CA VAL A 153 -7.71 14.09 -5.62
C VAL A 153 -8.01 15.16 -4.58
N ASP A 154 -9.23 15.60 -4.58
CA ASP A 154 -9.72 16.56 -3.62
C ASP A 154 -10.34 15.83 -2.43
N TRP A 155 -9.97 16.24 -1.25
CA TRP A 155 -10.57 15.84 0.02
C TRP A 155 -10.58 17.06 0.96
N LEU A 156 -11.54 17.06 1.89
CA LEU A 156 -11.74 18.20 2.79
C LEU A 156 -10.54 18.40 3.72
N PRO A 157 -10.16 19.63 4.05
CA PRO A 157 -9.01 19.93 4.92
C PRO A 157 -9.06 19.25 6.29
N GLU A 158 -10.22 18.94 6.82
CA GLU A 158 -10.44 18.24 8.09
C GLU A 158 -10.26 16.72 8.00
N THR A 159 -10.28 16.12 6.79
CA THR A 159 -10.14 14.67 6.59
C THR A 159 -8.93 14.07 7.32
N PRO A 160 -7.74 14.69 7.35
CA PRO A 160 -6.58 14.15 8.07
C PRO A 160 -6.78 13.95 9.57
N ARG A 161 -7.75 14.62 10.20
CA ARG A 161 -8.04 14.47 11.62
C ARG A 161 -8.73 13.15 11.96
N ILE A 162 -9.42 12.56 10.98
CA ILE A 162 -10.23 11.34 11.11
C ILE A 162 -9.53 10.12 10.51
N VAL A 163 -8.45 10.29 9.75
CA VAL A 163 -7.65 9.16 9.27
C VAL A 163 -6.65 8.72 10.34
N CYS A 164 -6.63 7.43 10.66
CA CYS A 164 -5.83 6.86 11.75
C CYS A 164 -4.36 7.26 11.67
N CYS A 165 -3.73 6.91 10.56
CA CYS A 165 -2.28 6.78 10.46
C CYS A 165 -1.69 7.75 9.44
N GLY A 166 -2.36 8.86 9.22
CA GLY A 166 -1.93 9.95 8.34
C GLY A 166 -2.40 9.80 6.90
N VAL A 167 -2.13 10.85 6.15
CA VAL A 167 -2.51 10.99 4.75
C VAL A 167 -1.67 10.06 3.89
N SER A 168 -2.26 9.04 3.30
CA SER A 168 -1.54 8.04 2.49
C SER A 168 -2.44 7.39 1.43
N ASN A 169 -1.79 6.77 0.45
CA ASN A 169 -2.39 5.84 -0.50
C ASN A 169 -1.32 4.80 -0.86
N LYS A 170 -1.71 3.52 -0.96
CA LYS A 170 -0.76 2.43 -1.12
C LYS A 170 -0.62 1.93 -2.55
N GLY A 171 -1.43 2.44 -3.48
CA GLY A 171 -1.35 2.05 -4.88
C GLY A 171 -2.70 2.04 -5.58
N ALA A 172 -2.71 1.47 -6.77
CA ALA A 172 -3.86 1.34 -7.64
C ALA A 172 -3.98 -0.09 -8.18
N ALA A 173 -5.11 -0.39 -8.83
CA ALA A 173 -5.27 -1.53 -9.72
C ALA A 173 -5.46 -1.04 -11.16
N ILE A 174 -5.12 -1.88 -12.13
CA ILE A 174 -5.35 -1.63 -13.55
C ILE A 174 -6.12 -2.79 -14.15
N TYR A 175 -7.20 -2.50 -14.87
CA TYR A 175 -7.98 -3.51 -15.57
C TYR A 175 -8.87 -2.87 -16.63
N ASN A 176 -8.96 -3.51 -17.80
CA ASN A 176 -9.81 -3.10 -18.91
C ASN A 176 -9.66 -1.61 -19.30
N GLY A 177 -8.41 -1.12 -19.38
CA GLY A 177 -8.10 0.26 -19.76
C GLY A 177 -8.41 1.31 -18.70
N ARG A 178 -8.62 0.90 -17.45
CA ARG A 178 -8.93 1.79 -16.31
C ARG A 178 -7.94 1.62 -15.18
N ILE A 179 -7.72 2.73 -14.46
CA ILE A 179 -6.99 2.77 -13.19
C ILE A 179 -8.01 2.93 -12.08
N TYR A 180 -7.97 2.04 -11.10
CA TYR A 180 -8.83 2.08 -9.93
C TYR A 180 -8.01 2.46 -8.70
N ARG A 181 -8.52 3.40 -7.92
CA ARG A 181 -7.89 3.82 -6.69
C ARG A 181 -8.93 4.08 -5.60
N THR A 182 -8.46 4.14 -4.35
CA THR A 182 -9.26 4.55 -3.20
C THR A 182 -8.85 5.95 -2.73
N THR A 183 -9.73 6.62 -1.99
CA THR A 183 -9.50 7.96 -1.45
C THR A 183 -9.76 8.03 0.06
N LEU A 184 -9.16 9.01 0.73
CA LEU A 184 -9.24 9.14 2.20
C LEU A 184 -10.67 9.43 2.68
N ASP A 185 -11.50 10.04 1.86
CA ASP A 185 -12.92 10.30 2.09
C ASP A 185 -13.81 9.09 1.74
N ALA A 186 -13.22 7.88 1.77
CA ALA A 186 -13.87 6.59 1.59
C ALA A 186 -14.63 6.43 0.26
N HIS A 187 -14.01 6.83 -0.86
CA HIS A 187 -14.52 6.54 -2.20
C HIS A 187 -13.61 5.59 -2.97
N VAL A 188 -14.21 4.86 -3.89
CA VAL A 188 -13.53 4.11 -4.96
C VAL A 188 -13.71 4.88 -6.26
N VAL A 189 -12.62 5.06 -7.02
CA VAL A 189 -12.60 5.88 -8.22
C VAL A 189 -12.01 5.09 -9.37
N ALA A 190 -12.64 5.15 -10.55
CA ALA A 190 -12.09 4.67 -11.80
C ALA A 190 -11.72 5.82 -12.71
N LEU A 191 -10.50 5.78 -13.24
CA LEU A 191 -9.98 6.74 -14.20
C LEU A 191 -9.69 6.02 -15.53
N ASP A 192 -9.91 6.70 -16.65
CA ASP A 192 -9.43 6.26 -17.96
C ASP A 192 -7.89 6.23 -17.94
N ALA A 193 -7.30 5.08 -18.20
CA ALA A 193 -5.84 4.89 -18.11
C ALA A 193 -5.05 5.76 -19.12
N ARG A 194 -5.65 6.12 -20.25
CA ARG A 194 -5.00 6.90 -21.31
C ARG A 194 -5.05 8.41 -21.03
N THR A 195 -6.14 8.90 -20.44
CA THR A 195 -6.40 10.35 -20.30
C THR A 195 -6.39 10.85 -18.86
N GLY A 196 -6.56 9.95 -17.87
CA GLY A 196 -6.74 10.30 -16.48
C GLY A 196 -8.14 10.85 -16.14
N ALA A 197 -9.07 10.88 -17.10
CA ALA A 197 -10.44 11.35 -16.84
C ALA A 197 -11.17 10.41 -15.88
N GLU A 198 -11.92 10.98 -14.93
CA GLU A 198 -12.78 10.19 -14.04
C GLU A 198 -13.92 9.57 -14.85
N ILE A 199 -14.09 8.24 -14.72
CA ILE A 199 -15.17 7.48 -15.36
C ILE A 199 -16.34 7.34 -14.39
N TRP A 200 -16.03 6.95 -13.15
CA TRP A 200 -16.99 6.87 -12.06
C TRP A 200 -16.31 7.04 -10.70
N LYS A 201 -17.07 7.47 -9.72
CA LYS A 201 -16.69 7.60 -8.31
C LYS A 201 -17.83 7.08 -7.43
N SER A 202 -17.53 6.09 -6.57
CA SER A 202 -18.52 5.43 -5.71
C SER A 202 -18.14 5.57 -4.24
N LYS A 203 -19.10 5.98 -3.41
CA LYS A 203 -18.92 6.12 -1.97
C LYS A 203 -19.02 4.74 -1.29
N ALA A 204 -18.00 4.37 -0.52
CA ALA A 204 -17.98 3.14 0.27
C ALA A 204 -18.58 3.36 1.67
N ALA A 205 -18.26 4.46 2.33
CA ALA A 205 -18.72 4.75 3.70
C ALA A 205 -18.74 6.26 3.99
N GLU A 206 -19.27 6.64 5.15
CA GLU A 206 -19.23 8.01 5.64
C GLU A 206 -17.91 8.27 6.37
N TRP A 207 -17.02 9.04 5.76
CA TRP A 207 -15.68 9.30 6.32
C TRP A 207 -15.72 10.04 7.67
N LYS A 208 -16.74 10.89 7.91
CA LYS A 208 -16.93 11.61 9.17
C LYS A 208 -17.19 10.69 10.36
N GLU A 209 -17.61 9.45 10.09
CA GLU A 209 -17.79 8.42 11.10
C GLU A 209 -16.50 7.66 11.44
N GLY A 210 -15.36 8.04 10.83
CA GLY A 210 -14.06 7.40 11.08
C GLY A 210 -13.61 6.44 9.98
N TYR A 211 -14.40 6.26 8.92
CA TYR A 211 -14.03 5.42 7.79
C TYR A 211 -13.07 6.15 6.84
N SER A 212 -12.05 5.46 6.38
CA SER A 212 -11.14 5.96 5.33
C SER A 212 -10.63 4.82 4.47
N MET A 213 -10.07 5.14 3.30
CA MET A 213 -9.49 4.11 2.43
C MET A 213 -8.07 4.51 2.01
N THR A 214 -7.12 3.62 2.29
CA THR A 214 -5.71 3.77 1.90
C THR A 214 -5.21 2.61 1.06
N VAL A 215 -6.01 1.54 0.93
CA VAL A 215 -5.70 0.28 0.27
C VAL A 215 -5.58 0.45 -1.24
N ALA A 216 -4.63 -0.24 -1.87
CA ALA A 216 -4.67 -0.48 -3.32
C ALA A 216 -5.77 -1.51 -3.62
N PRO A 217 -6.68 -1.27 -4.57
CA PRO A 217 -7.69 -2.25 -4.96
C PRO A 217 -7.08 -3.53 -5.54
N LEU A 218 -7.80 -4.64 -5.44
CA LEU A 218 -7.48 -5.91 -6.08
C LEU A 218 -8.51 -6.23 -7.16
N ILE A 219 -8.06 -6.62 -8.35
CA ILE A 219 -8.93 -7.27 -9.34
C ILE A 219 -8.82 -8.78 -9.16
N ALA A 220 -9.88 -9.45 -8.75
CA ALA A 220 -9.94 -10.89 -8.60
C ALA A 220 -11.16 -11.45 -9.34
N ASN A 221 -10.94 -12.37 -10.29
CA ASN A 221 -11.98 -12.95 -11.12
C ASN A 221 -12.98 -11.93 -11.72
N GLY A 222 -12.46 -10.74 -12.16
CA GLY A 222 -13.27 -9.68 -12.75
C GLY A 222 -14.10 -8.85 -11.75
N VAL A 223 -13.87 -9.00 -10.46
CA VAL A 223 -14.43 -8.15 -9.40
C VAL A 223 -13.34 -7.21 -8.88
N LEU A 224 -13.66 -5.95 -8.73
CA LEU A 224 -12.81 -4.98 -8.06
C LEU A 224 -13.06 -5.07 -6.55
N VAL A 225 -12.03 -5.37 -5.76
CA VAL A 225 -12.17 -5.62 -4.32
C VAL A 225 -11.39 -4.58 -3.54
N THR A 226 -12.02 -4.04 -2.50
CA THR A 226 -11.41 -3.04 -1.61
C THR A 226 -11.74 -3.34 -0.15
N GLY A 227 -10.80 -3.06 0.73
CA GLY A 227 -11.06 -3.03 2.16
C GLY A 227 -11.24 -1.60 2.69
N ILE A 228 -11.43 -1.47 4.00
CA ILE A 228 -11.66 -0.20 4.70
C ILE A 228 -10.69 -0.03 5.86
N SER A 229 -10.31 1.21 6.16
CA SER A 229 -9.51 1.63 7.32
C SER A 229 -10.39 2.32 8.35
N GLY A 230 -9.92 2.42 9.61
CA GLY A 230 -10.57 3.23 10.64
C GLY A 230 -10.90 2.49 11.93
N ALA A 231 -10.32 1.30 12.20
CA ALA A 231 -10.59 0.55 13.42
C ALA A 231 -10.42 1.39 14.69
N GLU A 232 -9.43 2.28 14.72
CA GLU A 232 -9.13 3.19 15.84
C GLU A 232 -10.21 4.25 16.11
N PHE A 233 -11.20 4.37 15.23
CA PHE A 233 -12.34 5.26 15.39
C PHE A 233 -13.64 4.50 15.70
N GLY A 234 -13.56 3.20 16.03
CA GLY A 234 -14.73 2.40 16.36
C GLY A 234 -15.69 2.22 15.17
N ILE A 235 -15.16 1.92 14.00
CA ILE A 235 -15.96 1.53 12.83
C ILE A 235 -16.35 0.05 12.90
N ARG A 236 -17.28 -0.37 12.07
CA ARG A 236 -17.49 -1.78 11.75
C ARG A 236 -16.83 -2.08 10.41
N GLY A 237 -15.66 -2.73 10.45
CA GLY A 237 -14.83 -3.00 9.27
C GLY A 237 -15.50 -3.93 8.26
N PHE A 238 -15.13 -3.77 6.99
CA PHE A 238 -15.65 -4.57 5.88
C PHE A 238 -14.68 -4.66 4.70
N ILE A 239 -14.96 -5.62 3.82
CA ILE A 239 -14.41 -5.74 2.47
C ILE A 239 -15.58 -5.68 1.49
N ASP A 240 -15.41 -4.91 0.41
CA ASP A 240 -16.40 -4.71 -0.64
C ASP A 240 -15.93 -5.29 -1.98
N GLY A 241 -16.85 -5.88 -2.72
CA GLY A 241 -16.72 -6.17 -4.14
C GLY A 241 -17.53 -5.19 -4.98
N TRP A 242 -16.91 -4.71 -6.04
CA TRP A 242 -17.47 -3.72 -6.95
C TRP A 242 -17.45 -4.23 -8.39
N ASP A 243 -18.45 -3.86 -9.16
CA ASP A 243 -18.41 -3.98 -10.60
C ASP A 243 -17.40 -2.98 -11.17
N PRO A 244 -16.31 -3.42 -11.82
CA PRO A 244 -15.28 -2.51 -12.31
C PRO A 244 -15.75 -1.60 -13.44
N GLU A 245 -16.81 -1.98 -14.17
CA GLU A 245 -17.33 -1.18 -15.28
C GLU A 245 -18.19 -0.01 -14.80
N THR A 246 -19.01 -0.24 -13.78
CA THR A 246 -20.05 0.70 -13.35
C THR A 246 -19.79 1.35 -11.99
N GLY A 247 -18.88 0.79 -11.18
CA GLY A 247 -18.68 1.22 -9.80
C GLY A 247 -19.83 0.80 -8.85
N LYS A 248 -20.74 -0.07 -9.31
CA LYS A 248 -21.81 -0.58 -8.45
C LYS A 248 -21.24 -1.58 -7.44
N GLN A 249 -21.61 -1.41 -6.16
CA GLN A 249 -21.30 -2.40 -5.13
C GLN A 249 -22.07 -3.71 -5.42
N LEU A 250 -21.31 -4.82 -5.51
CA LEU A 250 -21.85 -6.16 -5.75
C LEU A 250 -22.17 -6.87 -4.44
N TRP A 251 -21.24 -6.75 -3.47
CA TRP A 251 -21.39 -7.34 -2.16
C TRP A 251 -20.56 -6.58 -1.13
N ARG A 252 -20.93 -6.73 0.16
CA ARG A 252 -20.16 -6.30 1.32
C ARG A 252 -20.05 -7.45 2.32
N ARG A 253 -18.82 -7.73 2.76
CA ARG A 253 -18.51 -8.66 3.84
C ARG A 253 -18.07 -7.87 5.06
N TYR A 254 -18.91 -7.80 6.09
CA TYR A 254 -18.49 -7.28 7.38
C TYR A 254 -17.52 -8.23 8.07
N LEU A 255 -16.48 -7.67 8.69
CA LEU A 255 -15.42 -8.41 9.39
C LEU A 255 -15.72 -8.57 10.89
N VAL A 256 -16.69 -7.83 11.38
CA VAL A 256 -17.29 -7.99 12.70
C VAL A 256 -18.75 -8.41 12.49
N PRO A 257 -19.12 -9.65 12.87
CA PRO A 257 -20.46 -10.17 12.60
C PRO A 257 -21.53 -9.49 13.46
N ALA A 258 -22.74 -9.30 12.89
CA ALA A 258 -23.90 -8.79 13.60
C ALA A 258 -24.53 -9.87 14.49
N ARG A 259 -25.46 -9.47 15.35
CA ARG A 259 -26.28 -10.39 16.14
C ARG A 259 -26.93 -11.45 15.26
N GLY A 260 -26.75 -12.71 15.65
CA GLY A 260 -27.28 -13.88 14.91
C GLY A 260 -26.40 -14.34 13.75
N GLU A 261 -25.36 -13.60 13.35
CA GLU A 261 -24.36 -14.05 12.39
C GLU A 261 -23.31 -14.91 13.09
N LYS A 262 -22.80 -15.95 12.41
CA LYS A 262 -21.74 -16.83 12.90
C LYS A 262 -20.49 -16.00 13.26
N GLY A 263 -19.94 -16.24 14.45
CA GLY A 263 -18.80 -15.51 15.03
C GLY A 263 -19.24 -14.40 15.99
N ASN A 264 -20.50 -13.94 15.97
CA ASN A 264 -20.94 -12.90 16.92
C ASN A 264 -20.99 -13.42 18.36
N GLU A 265 -21.12 -14.73 18.57
CA GLU A 265 -21.05 -15.37 19.88
C GLU A 265 -19.71 -15.14 20.62
N THR A 266 -18.68 -14.72 19.89
CA THR A 266 -17.36 -14.36 20.44
C THR A 266 -17.25 -12.88 20.87
N TRP A 267 -18.34 -12.13 20.73
CA TRP A 267 -18.48 -10.74 21.17
C TRP A 267 -19.40 -10.67 22.38
N PRO A 268 -19.31 -9.60 23.21
CA PRO A 268 -20.25 -9.42 24.33
C PRO A 268 -21.70 -9.49 23.87
N GLN A 269 -22.52 -10.30 24.56
CA GLN A 269 -23.91 -10.52 24.17
C GLN A 269 -24.87 -9.51 24.84
N ASP A 270 -24.42 -8.79 25.85
CA ASP A 270 -25.16 -7.78 26.61
C ASP A 270 -24.96 -6.34 26.10
N THR A 271 -24.02 -6.14 25.16
CA THR A 271 -23.71 -4.82 24.59
C THR A 271 -23.74 -4.84 23.07
N ASP A 272 -23.72 -3.65 22.44
CA ASP A 272 -23.60 -3.48 21.00
C ASP A 272 -22.14 -3.24 20.55
N ALA A 273 -21.16 -3.75 21.30
CA ALA A 273 -19.71 -3.59 20.98
C ALA A 273 -19.37 -4.00 19.53
N TRP A 274 -20.05 -4.97 18.96
CA TRP A 274 -19.87 -5.41 17.57
C TRP A 274 -20.14 -4.30 16.53
N LYS A 275 -20.99 -3.31 16.82
CA LYS A 275 -21.31 -2.20 15.90
C LYS A 275 -20.13 -1.27 15.67
N ILE A 276 -19.24 -1.18 16.67
CA ILE A 276 -18.07 -0.31 16.72
C ILE A 276 -16.78 -1.12 16.92
N GLY A 277 -16.83 -2.41 16.56
CA GLY A 277 -15.84 -3.42 16.93
C GLY A 277 -14.52 -3.38 16.16
N GLY A 278 -14.27 -2.41 15.28
CA GLY A 278 -13.03 -2.33 14.50
C GLY A 278 -13.00 -3.31 13.33
N GLY A 279 -11.97 -4.15 13.24
CA GLY A 279 -11.87 -5.16 12.18
C GLY A 279 -11.67 -4.56 10.79
N SER A 280 -10.84 -3.55 10.65
CA SER A 280 -10.51 -2.96 9.34
C SER A 280 -9.76 -3.94 8.42
N SER A 281 -9.66 -3.63 7.13
CA SER A 281 -8.81 -4.33 6.16
C SER A 281 -8.21 -3.31 5.20
N TRP A 282 -6.98 -2.88 5.47
CA TRP A 282 -6.38 -1.70 4.85
C TRP A 282 -5.10 -1.97 4.05
N ILE A 283 -4.73 -3.25 3.90
CA ILE A 283 -3.69 -3.74 2.98
C ILE A 283 -4.34 -4.67 1.95
N THR A 284 -3.81 -4.64 0.73
CA THR A 284 -4.31 -5.42 -0.40
C THR A 284 -4.10 -6.92 -0.18
N GLY A 285 -5.14 -7.70 -0.44
CA GLY A 285 -5.08 -9.16 -0.38
C GLY A 285 -4.37 -9.80 -1.57
N SER A 286 -4.02 -11.08 -1.43
CA SER A 286 -3.57 -11.94 -2.52
C SER A 286 -4.73 -12.71 -3.16
N TYR A 287 -4.48 -13.29 -4.34
CA TYR A 287 -5.48 -14.08 -5.05
C TYR A 287 -4.85 -15.35 -5.64
N ASP A 288 -5.54 -16.46 -5.47
CA ASP A 288 -5.23 -17.72 -6.14
C ASP A 288 -6.27 -18.00 -7.24
N PRO A 289 -5.93 -17.84 -8.52
CA PRO A 289 -6.87 -18.10 -9.63
C PRO A 289 -7.27 -19.58 -9.77
N GLU A 290 -6.47 -20.52 -9.29
CA GLU A 290 -6.78 -21.96 -9.40
C GLU A 290 -7.84 -22.37 -8.37
N LEU A 291 -7.74 -21.84 -7.15
CA LEU A 291 -8.71 -22.09 -6.08
C LEU A 291 -9.90 -21.13 -6.15
N ASP A 292 -9.81 -20.06 -6.96
CA ASP A 292 -10.71 -18.92 -6.96
C ASP A 292 -10.94 -18.35 -5.55
N LEU A 293 -9.85 -18.13 -4.83
CA LEU A 293 -9.84 -17.61 -3.46
C LEU A 293 -8.96 -16.37 -3.34
N MET A 294 -9.49 -15.34 -2.68
CA MET A 294 -8.73 -14.18 -2.20
C MET A 294 -8.37 -14.40 -0.73
N PHE A 295 -7.18 -13.93 -0.34
CA PHE A 295 -6.71 -14.00 1.05
C PHE A 295 -6.47 -12.57 1.55
N TRP A 296 -7.14 -12.23 2.65
CA TRP A 296 -7.07 -10.90 3.24
C TRP A 296 -6.73 -10.99 4.72
N GLY A 297 -5.98 -10.01 5.20
CA GLY A 297 -5.81 -9.80 6.62
C GLY A 297 -6.88 -8.87 7.18
N THR A 298 -7.23 -9.07 8.45
CA THR A 298 -8.15 -8.20 9.19
C THR A 298 -7.44 -7.51 10.35
N GLY A 299 -7.86 -6.30 10.66
CA GLY A 299 -7.25 -5.45 11.67
C GLY A 299 -7.70 -5.74 13.08
N ASN A 300 -7.16 -4.93 13.98
CA ASN A 300 -7.44 -4.94 15.40
C ASN A 300 -8.94 -4.77 15.71
N PRO A 301 -9.43 -5.35 16.81
CA PRO A 301 -10.72 -4.96 17.36
C PRO A 301 -10.64 -3.58 18.04
N ALA A 302 -11.80 -2.94 18.23
CA ALA A 302 -11.92 -1.67 18.92
C ALA A 302 -12.85 -1.78 20.15
N PRO A 303 -12.51 -1.08 21.26
CA PRO A 303 -11.23 -0.38 21.50
C PRO A 303 -10.08 -1.36 21.74
N TRP A 304 -8.81 -0.90 21.74
CA TRP A 304 -7.67 -1.77 22.07
C TRP A 304 -7.75 -2.29 23.51
N ALA A 305 -8.24 -1.47 24.45
CA ALA A 305 -8.55 -1.90 25.81
C ALA A 305 -9.63 -2.99 25.81
N SER A 306 -9.21 -4.26 25.98
CA SER A 306 -10.03 -5.44 25.76
C SER A 306 -11.09 -5.69 26.82
N GLN A 307 -11.01 -5.03 27.99
CA GLN A 307 -11.94 -5.23 29.12
C GLN A 307 -13.39 -4.93 28.76
N SER A 308 -13.62 -4.00 27.80
CA SER A 308 -14.96 -3.63 27.33
C SER A 308 -15.54 -4.56 26.27
N ARG A 309 -14.75 -5.52 25.78
CA ARG A 309 -15.15 -6.47 24.72
C ARG A 309 -14.59 -7.87 24.95
N PRO A 310 -14.90 -8.52 26.09
CA PRO A 310 -14.42 -9.87 26.37
C PRO A 310 -14.81 -10.84 25.26
N GLY A 311 -13.96 -11.87 25.05
CA GLY A 311 -14.10 -12.89 24.02
C GLY A 311 -13.06 -12.78 22.93
N ASP A 312 -13.14 -13.67 21.93
CA ASP A 312 -12.18 -13.76 20.84
C ASP A 312 -12.35 -12.67 19.78
N ASN A 313 -13.54 -12.06 19.70
CA ASN A 313 -13.88 -10.97 18.78
C ASN A 313 -13.65 -11.31 17.30
N LEU A 314 -14.21 -12.45 16.84
CA LEU A 314 -14.14 -12.84 15.43
C LEU A 314 -14.80 -11.78 14.52
N TYR A 315 -14.26 -11.47 13.33
CA TYR A 315 -13.06 -12.02 12.69
C TYR A 315 -11.93 -10.98 12.67
N THR A 316 -11.70 -10.27 13.78
CA THR A 316 -10.58 -9.34 13.93
C THR A 316 -9.25 -10.09 14.06
N ALA A 317 -8.13 -9.43 13.77
CA ALA A 317 -6.77 -9.98 13.84
C ALA A 317 -6.65 -11.38 13.21
N SER A 318 -7.22 -11.55 12.00
CA SER A 318 -7.37 -12.85 11.32
C SER A 318 -6.85 -12.79 9.89
N ILE A 319 -6.47 -13.96 9.37
CA ILE A 319 -6.31 -14.22 7.94
C ILE A 319 -7.61 -14.90 7.48
N ILE A 320 -8.22 -14.38 6.41
CA ILE A 320 -9.48 -14.90 5.88
C ILE A 320 -9.37 -15.23 4.40
N ALA A 321 -10.06 -16.26 3.96
CA ALA A 321 -10.19 -16.61 2.54
C ALA A 321 -11.63 -16.37 2.06
N LEU A 322 -11.75 -15.61 0.98
CA LEU A 322 -13.04 -15.18 0.42
C LEU A 322 -13.19 -15.59 -1.04
N ARG A 323 -14.44 -15.87 -1.48
CA ARG A 323 -14.80 -15.99 -2.89
C ARG A 323 -14.91 -14.59 -3.54
N PRO A 324 -14.21 -14.30 -4.66
CA PRO A 324 -14.26 -12.98 -5.28
C PRO A 324 -15.66 -12.53 -5.72
N LYS A 325 -16.45 -13.45 -6.28
CA LYS A 325 -17.78 -13.13 -6.85
C LYS A 325 -18.85 -12.83 -5.81
N THR A 326 -18.72 -13.37 -4.60
CA THR A 326 -19.79 -13.33 -3.59
C THR A 326 -19.40 -12.70 -2.26
N GLY A 327 -18.08 -12.58 -1.99
CA GLY A 327 -17.57 -12.21 -0.66
C GLY A 327 -17.82 -13.29 0.41
N GLU A 328 -18.19 -14.52 0.00
CA GLU A 328 -18.35 -15.65 0.91
C GLU A 328 -17.02 -16.02 1.56
N MET A 329 -17.01 -16.14 2.90
CA MET A 329 -15.85 -16.60 3.66
C MET A 329 -15.80 -18.13 3.64
N VAL A 330 -14.71 -18.67 3.05
CA VAL A 330 -14.48 -20.12 2.96
C VAL A 330 -13.83 -20.64 4.22
N TRP A 331 -12.83 -19.92 4.73
CA TRP A 331 -12.16 -20.23 6.00
C TRP A 331 -11.55 -18.95 6.61
N TYR A 332 -11.21 -19.04 7.88
CA TYR A 332 -10.45 -18.03 8.61
C TYR A 332 -9.44 -18.70 9.55
N TYR A 333 -8.38 -17.95 9.90
CA TYR A 333 -7.43 -18.27 10.95
C TYR A 333 -7.15 -17.03 11.77
N GLN A 334 -7.52 -17.04 13.06
CA GLN A 334 -7.31 -15.89 13.94
C GLN A 334 -5.93 -15.97 14.59
N THR A 335 -5.06 -14.99 14.29
CA THR A 335 -3.68 -14.96 14.76
C THR A 335 -3.53 -14.45 16.19
N THR A 336 -4.47 -13.59 16.62
CA THR A 336 -4.47 -12.98 17.96
C THR A 336 -5.90 -12.90 18.48
N PRO A 337 -6.45 -13.98 19.08
CA PRO A 337 -7.80 -13.97 19.66
C PRO A 337 -7.92 -12.89 20.75
N GLY A 338 -9.00 -12.09 20.71
CA GLY A 338 -9.23 -11.01 21.66
C GLY A 338 -8.13 -9.97 21.71
N ASP A 339 -7.48 -9.69 20.55
CA ASP A 339 -6.31 -8.81 20.45
C ASP A 339 -6.46 -7.55 21.32
N GLN A 340 -5.49 -7.34 22.18
CA GLN A 340 -5.42 -6.24 23.14
C GLN A 340 -4.15 -5.38 22.98
N TYR A 341 -3.42 -5.59 21.88
CA TYR A 341 -2.08 -5.05 21.65
C TYR A 341 -2.01 -4.15 20.43
N ASP A 342 -3.06 -4.13 19.59
CA ASP A 342 -3.04 -3.58 18.23
C ASP A 342 -2.22 -4.48 17.27
N TYR A 343 -2.37 -5.81 17.40
CA TYR A 343 -1.69 -6.77 16.54
C TYR A 343 -2.55 -7.15 15.33
N ASP A 344 -2.77 -6.16 14.47
CA ASP A 344 -3.39 -6.40 13.15
C ASP A 344 -2.83 -7.64 12.46
N ALA A 345 -3.69 -8.39 11.78
CA ALA A 345 -3.29 -9.38 10.78
C ALA A 345 -3.43 -8.85 9.34
N ASN A 346 -3.46 -7.54 9.17
CA ASN A 346 -3.69 -6.86 7.87
C ASN A 346 -2.52 -6.98 6.88
N TRP A 347 -1.46 -7.71 7.20
CA TRP A 347 -0.27 -7.79 6.35
C TRP A 347 -0.51 -8.63 5.11
N GLU A 348 0.40 -8.51 4.17
CA GLU A 348 0.39 -9.35 2.97
C GLU A 348 0.32 -10.83 3.34
N VAL A 349 -0.57 -11.56 2.67
CA VAL A 349 -0.62 -13.02 2.72
C VAL A 349 0.11 -13.53 1.48
N ILE A 350 1.35 -13.97 1.65
CA ILE A 350 2.20 -14.43 0.55
C ILE A 350 1.82 -15.86 0.18
N LEU A 351 1.52 -16.11 -1.10
CA LEU A 351 1.18 -17.43 -1.60
C LEU A 351 2.42 -18.10 -2.25
N ALA A 352 2.73 -19.30 -1.80
CA ALA A 352 3.87 -20.06 -2.33
C ALA A 352 3.57 -21.56 -2.38
N GLU A 353 4.53 -22.31 -2.94
CA GLU A 353 4.65 -23.74 -2.75
C GLU A 353 5.90 -24.02 -1.93
N LEU A 354 5.76 -24.77 -0.87
CA LEU A 354 6.87 -25.19 0.00
C LEU A 354 6.97 -26.72 0.03
N ASP A 355 8.17 -27.23 0.26
CA ASP A 355 8.37 -28.62 0.63
C ASP A 355 8.11 -28.77 2.13
N VAL A 356 7.04 -29.45 2.47
CA VAL A 356 6.65 -29.71 3.86
C VAL A 356 6.73 -31.22 4.10
N ALA A 357 7.73 -31.66 4.86
CA ALA A 357 7.98 -33.08 5.16
C ALA A 357 8.10 -33.95 3.89
N GLY A 358 8.76 -33.45 2.84
CA GLY A 358 8.99 -34.15 1.57
C GLY A 358 7.82 -34.08 0.57
N ALA A 359 6.77 -33.33 0.87
CA ALA A 359 5.65 -33.12 -0.04
C ALA A 359 5.48 -31.64 -0.40
N LYS A 360 5.26 -31.34 -1.69
CA LYS A 360 4.92 -29.99 -2.15
C LYS A 360 3.54 -29.59 -1.65
N ARG A 361 3.47 -28.50 -0.90
CA ARG A 361 2.23 -27.95 -0.34
C ARG A 361 2.02 -26.51 -0.81
N LYS A 362 0.81 -26.19 -1.28
CA LYS A 362 0.39 -24.82 -1.54
C LYS A 362 0.05 -24.14 -0.22
N VAL A 363 0.79 -23.08 0.10
CA VAL A 363 0.71 -22.40 1.40
C VAL A 363 0.31 -20.93 1.26
N ALA A 364 -0.29 -20.42 2.33
CA ALA A 364 -0.49 -19.00 2.60
C ALA A 364 0.36 -18.63 3.82
N MET A 365 1.26 -17.66 3.66
CA MET A 365 2.24 -17.28 4.69
C MET A 365 2.05 -15.84 5.11
N GLN A 366 2.23 -15.56 6.41
CA GLN A 366 2.23 -14.21 6.93
C GLN A 366 3.26 -14.02 8.05
N LEU A 367 4.20 -13.09 7.87
CA LEU A 367 5.01 -12.52 8.95
C LEU A 367 4.12 -11.54 9.71
N ASN A 368 3.59 -11.95 10.86
CA ASN A 368 2.56 -11.20 11.56
C ASN A 368 3.17 -10.17 12.54
N ARG A 369 2.43 -9.12 12.79
CA ARG A 369 2.76 -8.03 13.73
C ARG A 369 3.04 -8.56 15.13
N ASN A 370 2.34 -9.62 15.54
CA ASN A 370 2.44 -10.26 16.84
C ASN A 370 3.75 -11.04 17.10
N GLY A 371 4.65 -11.12 16.10
CA GLY A 371 5.97 -11.73 16.21
C GLY A 371 6.06 -13.18 15.73
N PHE A 372 4.95 -13.78 15.29
CA PHE A 372 4.94 -15.14 14.73
C PHE A 372 4.84 -15.11 13.19
N LEU A 373 5.52 -16.05 12.56
CA LEU A 373 5.34 -16.41 11.17
C LEU A 373 4.35 -17.58 11.08
N TYR A 374 3.21 -17.32 10.45
CA TYR A 374 2.18 -18.33 10.21
C TYR A 374 2.30 -18.88 8.80
N VAL A 375 2.22 -20.21 8.69
CA VAL A 375 2.15 -20.95 7.44
C VAL A 375 0.90 -21.81 7.48
N LEU A 376 -0.04 -21.53 6.59
CA LEU A 376 -1.33 -22.20 6.51
C LEU A 376 -1.45 -22.98 5.20
N ASP A 377 -2.19 -24.08 5.22
CA ASP A 377 -2.65 -24.71 3.99
C ASP A 377 -3.58 -23.74 3.25
N ARG A 378 -3.25 -23.42 2.01
CA ARG A 378 -3.93 -22.36 1.25
C ARG A 378 -5.41 -22.67 0.97
N ALA A 379 -5.75 -23.93 0.77
CA ALA A 379 -7.11 -24.34 0.43
C ALA A 379 -8.03 -24.41 1.67
N THR A 380 -7.49 -24.80 2.83
CA THR A 380 -8.29 -25.16 4.01
C THR A 380 -8.11 -24.20 5.19
N GLY A 381 -7.03 -23.40 5.22
CA GLY A 381 -6.68 -22.58 6.36
C GLY A 381 -6.05 -23.33 7.54
N ASN A 382 -5.80 -24.63 7.40
CA ASN A 382 -5.20 -25.44 8.45
C ASN A 382 -3.76 -25.00 8.74
N LEU A 383 -3.42 -24.89 10.02
CA LEU A 383 -2.09 -24.49 10.46
C LEU A 383 -1.05 -25.57 10.14
N ILE A 384 -0.01 -25.20 9.39
CA ILE A 384 1.15 -26.03 9.10
C ILE A 384 2.29 -25.70 10.06
N SER A 385 2.55 -24.41 10.28
CA SER A 385 3.58 -23.93 11.18
C SER A 385 3.21 -22.55 11.73
N ALA A 386 3.56 -22.32 13.01
CA ALA A 386 3.54 -21.00 13.64
C ALA A 386 4.75 -20.91 14.58
N LYS A 387 5.76 -20.13 14.18
CA LYS A 387 7.01 -19.98 14.94
C LYS A 387 7.36 -18.52 15.11
N PRO A 388 7.92 -18.12 16.27
CA PRO A 388 8.37 -16.75 16.46
C PRO A 388 9.59 -16.47 15.56
N PHE A 389 9.54 -15.35 14.83
CA PHE A 389 10.67 -14.83 14.05
C PHE A 389 11.36 -13.66 14.75
N GLU A 390 10.76 -13.19 15.85
CA GLU A 390 11.27 -12.12 16.70
C GLU A 390 10.96 -12.43 18.18
N ARG A 391 11.53 -11.66 19.12
CA ARG A 391 11.24 -11.79 20.54
C ARG A 391 9.76 -11.53 20.83
N VAL A 392 9.12 -12.49 21.51
CA VAL A 392 7.71 -12.45 21.93
C VAL A 392 7.63 -12.73 23.42
N ASN A 393 6.84 -11.95 24.17
CA ASN A 393 6.61 -12.19 25.60
C ASN A 393 5.12 -12.26 26.00
N TRP A 394 4.20 -11.89 25.11
CA TRP A 394 2.77 -11.98 25.34
C TRP A 394 2.21 -13.41 25.20
N ALA A 395 2.88 -14.24 24.39
CA ALA A 395 2.59 -15.66 24.21
C ALA A 395 3.90 -16.47 24.26
N SER A 396 3.84 -17.71 24.79
CA SER A 396 5.00 -18.60 24.83
C SER A 396 5.20 -19.34 23.50
N HIS A 397 4.13 -19.73 22.87
CA HIS A 397 4.07 -20.43 21.57
C HIS A 397 2.64 -20.42 21.02
N VAL A 398 2.48 -20.92 19.81
CA VAL A 398 1.16 -21.27 19.26
C VAL A 398 0.98 -22.77 19.39
N ASP A 399 -0.07 -23.17 20.07
CA ASP A 399 -0.47 -24.59 20.20
C ASP A 399 -0.89 -25.11 18.83
N MET A 400 -0.24 -26.18 18.37
CA MET A 400 -0.44 -26.68 17.00
C MET A 400 -1.73 -27.49 16.82
N GLU A 401 -2.36 -27.97 17.90
CA GLU A 401 -3.62 -28.71 17.84
C GLU A 401 -4.80 -27.75 17.75
N THR A 402 -4.78 -26.70 18.57
CA THR A 402 -5.85 -25.70 18.63
C THR A 402 -5.65 -24.53 17.67
N GLY A 403 -4.41 -24.31 17.19
CA GLY A 403 -4.01 -23.16 16.40
C GLY A 403 -3.98 -21.85 17.21
N ARG A 404 -4.03 -21.89 18.54
CA ARG A 404 -4.15 -20.72 19.41
C ARG A 404 -2.83 -20.36 20.10
N PRO A 405 -2.50 -19.07 20.21
CA PRO A 405 -1.37 -18.66 21.03
C PRO A 405 -1.63 -18.98 22.52
N VAL A 406 -0.63 -19.52 23.19
CA VAL A 406 -0.63 -19.79 24.64
C VAL A 406 -0.13 -18.54 25.36
N GLU A 407 -1.06 -17.75 25.91
CA GLU A 407 -0.77 -16.49 26.56
C GLU A 407 0.08 -16.66 27.83
N THR A 408 0.99 -15.71 28.06
CA THR A 408 1.82 -15.63 29.27
C THR A 408 1.15 -14.79 30.37
N GLU A 409 1.79 -14.70 31.52
CA GLU A 409 1.38 -13.78 32.60
C GLU A 409 1.40 -12.30 32.17
N ILE A 410 2.23 -11.93 31.20
CA ILE A 410 2.26 -10.56 30.62
C ILE A 410 0.90 -10.21 29.98
N ALA A 411 0.34 -11.13 29.20
CA ALA A 411 -0.97 -10.94 28.58
C ALA A 411 -2.08 -10.79 29.62
N LYS A 412 -2.06 -11.61 30.67
CA LYS A 412 -3.05 -11.58 31.78
C LYS A 412 -2.97 -10.28 32.58
N LYS A 413 -1.76 -9.84 32.94
CA LYS A 413 -1.51 -8.56 33.63
C LYS A 413 -2.01 -7.37 32.82
N LEU A 414 -1.70 -7.34 31.51
CA LEU A 414 -2.19 -6.29 30.63
C LEU A 414 -3.72 -6.26 30.59
N ARG A 415 -4.36 -7.43 30.48
CA ARG A 415 -5.83 -7.54 30.49
C ARG A 415 -6.43 -7.08 31.83
N ALA A 416 -5.71 -7.23 32.92
CA ALA A 416 -6.09 -6.69 34.23
C ALA A 416 -5.85 -5.17 34.38
N GLY A 417 -5.30 -4.50 33.36
CA GLY A 417 -5.02 -3.05 33.38
C GLY A 417 -3.66 -2.69 33.99
N GLU A 418 -2.80 -3.69 34.27
CA GLU A 418 -1.44 -3.44 34.76
C GLU A 418 -0.55 -2.96 33.61
N GLN A 419 0.45 -2.15 33.96
CA GLN A 419 1.50 -1.75 33.03
C GLN A 419 2.50 -2.88 32.83
N VAL A 420 2.80 -3.22 31.59
CA VAL A 420 3.74 -4.29 31.23
C VAL A 420 4.76 -3.81 30.21
N GLU A 421 5.94 -4.43 30.21
CA GLU A 421 6.87 -4.34 29.10
C GLU A 421 6.42 -5.35 28.01
N LEU A 422 6.04 -4.85 26.84
CA LEU A 422 5.50 -5.63 25.74
C LEU A 422 6.53 -5.85 24.64
N TRP A 423 6.77 -7.12 24.27
CA TRP A 423 7.56 -7.58 23.12
C TRP A 423 6.72 -8.44 22.18
N PRO A 424 6.68 -8.18 20.88
CA PRO A 424 7.10 -6.93 20.26
C PRO A 424 6.22 -5.75 20.70
N THR A 425 6.61 -4.52 20.35
CA THR A 425 5.76 -3.33 20.60
C THR A 425 4.43 -3.45 19.87
N GLN A 426 3.47 -2.56 20.16
CA GLN A 426 2.25 -2.44 19.35
C GLN A 426 2.53 -2.12 17.86
N ARG A 427 3.72 -1.64 17.51
CA ARG A 427 4.16 -1.49 16.11
C ARG A 427 4.54 -2.81 15.45
N GLY A 428 4.70 -3.85 16.28
CA GLY A 428 4.97 -5.22 15.88
C GLY A 428 6.42 -5.53 15.55
N ALA A 429 6.69 -6.82 15.42
CA ALA A 429 7.96 -7.34 14.91
C ALA A 429 8.16 -7.06 13.42
N LYS A 430 7.07 -6.94 12.66
CA LYS A 430 6.96 -6.45 11.29
C LYS A 430 5.70 -5.60 11.17
N ASN A 431 5.71 -4.64 10.28
CA ASN A 431 4.56 -3.79 10.00
C ASN A 431 4.15 -3.89 8.51
N TRP A 432 3.27 -3.01 8.03
CA TRP A 432 2.64 -3.04 6.71
C TRP A 432 3.58 -3.11 5.47
N PRO A 433 4.83 -2.60 5.48
CA PRO A 433 5.67 -2.73 4.29
C PRO A 433 5.91 -4.20 3.96
N HIS A 434 5.71 -4.54 2.69
CA HIS A 434 5.72 -5.93 2.24
C HIS A 434 7.10 -6.59 2.36
N ALA A 435 7.10 -7.84 2.80
CA ALA A 435 8.21 -8.77 2.62
C ALA A 435 8.28 -9.24 1.16
N ALA A 436 9.40 -9.84 0.78
CA ALA A 436 9.55 -10.56 -0.48
C ALA A 436 9.77 -12.06 -0.22
N PHE A 437 9.22 -12.91 -1.07
CA PHE A 437 9.53 -14.35 -1.10
C PHE A 437 10.24 -14.67 -2.41
N ASN A 438 11.45 -15.22 -2.33
CA ASN A 438 12.18 -15.65 -3.52
C ASN A 438 12.02 -17.18 -3.69
N PRO A 439 11.30 -17.63 -4.73
CA PRO A 439 11.05 -19.05 -4.95
C PRO A 439 12.31 -19.87 -5.25
N ASN A 440 13.39 -19.22 -5.71
CA ASN A 440 14.65 -19.90 -6.01
C ASN A 440 15.47 -20.22 -4.74
N THR A 441 15.37 -19.37 -3.71
CA THR A 441 16.07 -19.59 -2.43
C THR A 441 15.16 -20.24 -1.38
N GLY A 442 13.84 -20.17 -1.58
CA GLY A 442 12.83 -20.61 -0.60
C GLY A 442 12.75 -19.71 0.63
N LEU A 443 13.34 -18.50 0.61
CA LEU A 443 13.42 -17.60 1.75
C LEU A 443 12.45 -16.43 1.65
N LEU A 444 11.96 -16.01 2.82
CA LEU A 444 11.31 -14.72 3.04
C LEU A 444 12.36 -13.66 3.40
N TYR A 445 12.22 -12.46 2.84
CA TYR A 445 13.07 -11.32 3.14
C TYR A 445 12.19 -10.18 3.66
N ALA A 446 12.49 -9.69 4.84
CA ALA A 446 11.67 -8.68 5.50
C ALA A 446 12.51 -7.65 6.25
N ASN A 447 11.98 -6.44 6.37
CA ASN A 447 12.42 -5.50 7.40
C ASN A 447 11.65 -5.81 8.69
N THR A 448 12.37 -6.07 9.77
CA THR A 448 11.84 -6.47 11.07
C THR A 448 12.24 -5.47 12.15
N MET A 449 11.54 -5.49 13.29
CA MET A 449 11.79 -4.59 14.41
C MET A 449 11.95 -5.38 15.71
N HIS A 450 13.07 -5.17 16.39
CA HIS A 450 13.40 -5.70 17.71
C HIS A 450 13.27 -4.60 18.76
N ALA A 451 12.06 -4.41 19.30
CA ALA A 451 11.80 -3.32 20.23
C ALA A 451 10.70 -3.65 21.24
N ALA A 452 10.83 -3.06 22.44
CA ALA A 452 9.84 -3.10 23.51
C ALA A 452 9.11 -1.77 23.69
N ARG A 453 7.98 -1.82 24.39
CA ARG A 453 7.24 -0.67 24.90
C ARG A 453 6.66 -0.98 26.29
N MET A 454 6.58 0.04 27.15
CA MET A 454 5.70 -0.02 28.31
C MET A 454 4.28 0.24 27.84
N PHE A 455 3.36 -0.67 28.12
CA PHE A 455 2.00 -0.66 27.59
C PHE A 455 0.99 -0.91 28.71
N ARG A 456 -0.10 -0.15 28.73
CA ARG A 456 -1.18 -0.27 29.73
C ARG A 456 -2.52 0.07 29.11
N HIS A 457 -3.56 -0.66 29.48
CA HIS A 457 -4.94 -0.28 29.18
C HIS A 457 -5.43 0.80 30.15
N LEU A 458 -6.16 1.75 29.59
CA LEU A 458 -6.86 2.79 30.32
C LEU A 458 -8.35 2.47 30.40
N GLU A 459 -9.04 3.11 31.34
CA GLU A 459 -10.49 3.01 31.45
C GLU A 459 -11.17 3.45 30.13
N THR A 460 -12.06 2.59 29.63
CA THR A 460 -12.80 2.85 28.39
C THR A 460 -13.89 3.89 28.66
N LYS A 461 -13.91 4.94 27.83
CA LYS A 461 -14.96 5.97 27.83
C LYS A 461 -16.06 5.65 26.82
N PRO A 462 -17.24 6.25 26.94
CA PRO A 462 -18.30 6.11 25.95
C PRO A 462 -17.82 6.47 24.54
N PHE A 463 -18.30 5.71 23.56
CA PHE A 463 -17.98 5.94 22.15
C PHE A 463 -18.54 7.28 21.65
N VAL A 464 -17.71 8.00 20.91
CA VAL A 464 -18.08 9.25 20.21
C VAL A 464 -17.66 9.12 18.75
N VAL A 465 -18.61 9.27 17.85
CA VAL A 465 -18.40 9.18 16.41
C VAL A 465 -17.31 10.16 15.95
N GLY A 466 -16.39 9.66 15.12
CA GLY A 466 -15.29 10.46 14.57
C GLY A 466 -14.18 10.81 15.54
N GLN A 467 -14.19 10.24 16.75
CA GLN A 467 -13.10 10.36 17.73
C GLN A 467 -12.35 9.03 17.89
N ARG A 468 -11.07 9.12 18.30
CA ARG A 468 -10.26 7.93 18.56
C ARG A 468 -10.83 7.13 19.71
N TYR A 469 -10.91 5.82 19.52
CA TYR A 469 -11.50 4.84 20.42
C TYR A 469 -10.49 3.72 20.75
N GLN A 470 -9.42 4.04 21.49
CA GLN A 470 -8.28 3.14 21.75
C GLN A 470 -8.07 2.83 23.24
N PHE A 471 -7.96 3.84 24.10
CA PHE A 471 -7.80 3.77 25.55
C PHE A 471 -6.58 2.96 26.02
N VAL A 472 -5.42 3.38 25.56
CA VAL A 472 -4.13 2.80 25.97
C VAL A 472 -3.11 3.88 26.27
N GLU A 473 -2.20 3.55 27.16
CA GLU A 473 -0.97 4.30 27.39
C GLU A 473 0.21 3.51 26.82
N ASN A 474 1.08 4.20 26.12
CA ASN A 474 2.16 3.61 25.35
C ASN A 474 3.44 4.45 25.54
N LEU A 475 4.28 4.04 26.49
CA LEU A 475 5.47 4.75 26.92
C LEU A 475 6.75 4.07 26.43
N PRO A 476 7.87 4.81 26.31
CA PRO A 476 9.15 4.20 25.99
C PRO A 476 9.51 3.10 27.00
N ALA A 477 10.09 2.00 26.53
CA ALA A 477 10.79 1.01 27.34
C ALA A 477 12.30 1.11 27.10
N LYS A 478 13.10 0.58 28.02
CA LYS A 478 14.53 0.43 27.80
C LYS A 478 14.75 -0.54 26.65
N GLN A 479 15.41 -0.08 25.60
CA GLN A 479 15.79 -0.96 24.49
C GLN A 479 17.07 -1.72 24.85
N PRO A 480 17.34 -2.88 24.24
CA PRO A 480 18.60 -3.59 24.38
C PRO A 480 19.79 -2.68 24.04
N GLU A 481 20.83 -2.75 24.85
CA GLU A 481 22.06 -2.00 24.60
C GLU A 481 22.84 -2.66 23.44
N ASN A 482 23.35 -1.85 22.52
CA ASN A 482 24.16 -2.29 21.37
C ASN A 482 23.43 -3.18 20.34
N GLU A 483 22.09 -3.22 20.36
CA GLU A 483 21.30 -3.89 19.35
C GLU A 483 20.50 -2.87 18.53
N PRO A 484 20.60 -2.86 17.20
CA PRO A 484 19.74 -2.04 16.33
C PRO A 484 18.26 -2.35 16.55
N ILE A 485 17.43 -1.33 16.46
CA ILE A 485 15.96 -1.49 16.58
C ILE A 485 15.38 -2.18 15.34
N ALA A 486 15.95 -1.95 14.18
CA ALA A 486 15.43 -2.50 12.93
C ALA A 486 16.50 -3.26 12.14
N HIS A 487 16.07 -4.34 11.51
CA HIS A 487 16.90 -5.28 10.78
C HIS A 487 16.32 -5.61 9.42
N MET A 488 17.19 -6.05 8.51
CA MET A 488 16.82 -6.85 7.34
C MET A 488 17.09 -8.31 7.66
N ASP A 489 16.11 -9.16 7.46
CA ASP A 489 16.21 -10.60 7.72
C ASP A 489 15.96 -11.43 6.47
N ALA A 490 16.73 -12.52 6.31
CA ALA A 490 16.36 -13.64 5.46
C ALA A 490 15.87 -14.79 6.34
N ILE A 491 14.62 -15.19 6.18
CA ILE A 491 13.90 -16.07 7.10
C ILE A 491 13.47 -17.35 6.37
N ASP A 492 13.77 -18.49 6.96
CA ASP A 492 13.20 -19.78 6.52
C ASP A 492 11.72 -19.85 6.89
N PRO A 493 10.80 -20.07 5.92
CA PRO A 493 9.37 -19.95 6.16
C PRO A 493 8.78 -21.01 7.10
N LEU A 494 9.38 -22.20 7.20
CA LEU A 494 8.84 -23.28 8.02
C LEU A 494 9.35 -23.25 9.46
N THR A 495 10.57 -22.78 9.65
CA THR A 495 11.24 -22.76 10.97
C THR A 495 11.27 -21.38 11.61
N ALA A 496 10.99 -20.34 10.83
CA ALA A 496 11.16 -18.93 11.17
C ALA A 496 12.60 -18.54 11.59
N LYS A 497 13.59 -19.41 11.35
CA LYS A 497 14.98 -19.10 11.65
C LYS A 497 15.56 -18.14 10.63
N GLN A 498 16.29 -17.15 11.11
CA GLN A 498 17.07 -16.24 10.26
C GLN A 498 18.27 -17.00 9.70
N LYS A 499 18.39 -17.04 8.37
CA LYS A 499 19.62 -17.47 7.67
C LYS A 499 20.71 -16.41 7.84
N TRP A 500 20.30 -15.14 7.80
CA TRP A 500 21.11 -13.98 8.15
C TRP A 500 20.20 -12.84 8.66
N ARG A 501 20.79 -11.98 9.50
CA ARG A 501 20.21 -10.74 10.00
C ARG A 501 21.22 -9.63 9.83
N ALA A 502 20.81 -8.49 9.26
CA ALA A 502 21.65 -7.32 9.06
C ALA A 502 20.96 -6.06 9.60
N PRO A 503 21.67 -5.16 10.30
CA PRO A 503 21.07 -3.92 10.80
C PRO A 503 20.70 -2.98 9.66
N ILE A 504 19.58 -2.25 9.81
CA ILE A 504 19.16 -1.23 8.87
C ILE A 504 18.96 0.15 9.52
N ALA A 505 18.49 0.20 10.78
CA ALA A 505 18.25 1.45 11.51
C ALA A 505 18.21 1.27 13.02
N ASP A 506 18.59 2.33 13.76
CA ASP A 506 18.47 2.42 15.24
C ASP A 506 17.16 3.10 15.68
N HIS A 507 16.17 3.11 14.82
CA HIS A 507 14.85 3.67 15.04
C HIS A 507 13.79 2.77 14.38
N PRO A 508 12.51 2.88 14.75
CA PRO A 508 11.44 2.17 14.06
C PRO A 508 11.49 2.39 12.54
N HIS A 509 11.43 1.32 11.78
CA HIS A 509 11.69 1.34 10.34
C HIS A 509 10.55 0.71 9.55
N TRP A 510 10.17 1.36 8.44
CA TRP A 510 9.12 0.92 7.54
C TRP A 510 9.58 1.09 6.09
N SER A 511 9.93 0.00 5.44
CA SER A 511 10.22 -0.05 4.01
C SER A 511 9.96 -1.46 3.47
N ALA A 512 9.48 -1.55 2.23
CA ALA A 512 9.20 -2.84 1.61
C ALA A 512 10.45 -3.43 0.95
N MET A 513 10.44 -4.75 0.76
CA MET A 513 11.45 -5.53 0.05
C MET A 513 11.01 -5.86 -1.37
N LEU A 514 11.98 -5.89 -2.29
CA LEU A 514 11.86 -6.47 -3.62
C LEU A 514 13.03 -7.43 -3.82
N ALA A 515 12.75 -8.69 -4.17
CA ALA A 515 13.76 -9.68 -4.53
C ALA A 515 13.86 -9.85 -6.04
N THR A 516 15.06 -10.08 -6.57
CA THR A 516 15.27 -10.24 -8.01
C THR A 516 16.08 -11.51 -8.34
N GLY A 517 15.93 -11.99 -9.59
CA GLY A 517 16.71 -13.09 -10.14
C GLY A 517 18.23 -12.81 -10.24
N GLY A 518 18.65 -11.55 -10.14
CA GLY A 518 20.05 -11.12 -10.05
C GLY A 518 20.70 -11.37 -8.68
N GLY A 519 19.98 -12.00 -7.74
CA GLY A 519 20.47 -12.26 -6.38
C GLY A 519 20.52 -11.03 -5.50
N LEU A 520 19.71 -10.01 -5.82
CA LEU A 520 19.63 -8.75 -5.10
C LEU A 520 18.29 -8.59 -4.40
N LEU A 521 18.35 -7.88 -3.27
CA LEU A 521 17.20 -7.28 -2.62
C LEU A 521 17.28 -5.77 -2.77
N PHE A 522 16.15 -5.13 -3.10
CA PHE A 522 16.03 -3.68 -3.09
C PHE A 522 15.10 -3.25 -1.96
N THR A 523 15.53 -2.27 -1.19
CA THR A 523 14.73 -1.67 -0.11
C THR A 523 15.17 -0.23 0.12
N GLY A 524 14.38 0.52 0.88
CA GLY A 524 14.70 1.89 1.23
C GLY A 524 15.04 2.06 2.70
N LYS A 525 15.66 3.20 3.03
CA LYS A 525 15.76 3.69 4.41
C LYS A 525 14.90 4.94 4.59
N MET A 526 14.34 5.09 5.78
CA MET A 526 13.54 6.28 6.10
C MET A 526 14.40 7.56 6.17
N THR A 527 15.72 7.41 6.19
CA THR A 527 16.72 8.49 6.06
C THR A 527 17.00 8.90 4.62
N GLY A 528 16.42 8.21 3.63
CA GLY A 528 16.41 8.58 2.22
C GLY A 528 17.30 7.75 1.31
N GLU A 529 18.06 6.81 1.84
CA GLU A 529 18.86 5.90 1.02
C GLU A 529 17.97 4.83 0.40
N PHE A 530 18.08 4.65 -0.91
CA PHE A 530 17.64 3.47 -1.62
C PHE A 530 18.82 2.54 -1.80
N ILE A 531 18.69 1.28 -1.37
CA ILE A 531 19.81 0.34 -1.30
C ILE A 531 19.54 -0.94 -2.07
N ALA A 532 20.62 -1.52 -2.63
CA ALA A 532 20.64 -2.88 -3.14
C ALA A 532 21.52 -3.75 -2.23
N VAL A 533 20.98 -4.87 -1.83
CA VAL A 533 21.55 -5.79 -0.83
C VAL A 533 21.77 -7.16 -1.46
N ASP A 534 22.89 -7.79 -1.14
CA ASP A 534 23.16 -9.19 -1.48
C ASP A 534 22.15 -10.10 -0.76
N ALA A 535 21.35 -10.84 -1.50
CA ALA A 535 20.29 -11.69 -0.96
C ALA A 535 20.81 -12.89 -0.14
N ASP A 536 22.09 -13.29 -0.34
CA ASP A 536 22.69 -14.42 0.38
C ASP A 536 23.31 -14.02 1.71
N THR A 537 23.72 -12.74 1.85
CA THR A 537 24.56 -12.30 2.99
C THR A 537 23.98 -11.10 3.76
N GLY A 538 23.01 -10.39 3.21
CA GLY A 538 22.50 -9.13 3.79
C GLY A 538 23.44 -7.93 3.62
N LYS A 539 24.57 -8.07 2.90
CA LYS A 539 25.53 -6.98 2.69
C LYS A 539 24.98 -5.97 1.68
N THR A 540 25.01 -4.67 2.01
CA THR A 540 24.72 -3.59 1.07
C THR A 540 25.82 -3.54 0.00
N LEU A 541 25.42 -3.65 -1.28
CA LEU A 541 26.32 -3.62 -2.45
C LEU A 541 26.28 -2.26 -3.17
N TRP A 542 25.17 -1.54 -3.06
CA TRP A 542 24.93 -0.25 -3.70
C TRP A 542 23.94 0.59 -2.88
N GLN A 543 24.10 1.90 -2.92
CA GLN A 543 23.17 2.85 -2.30
C GLN A 543 23.11 4.17 -3.06
N PHE A 544 21.95 4.83 -2.99
CA PHE A 544 21.71 6.15 -3.55
C PHE A 544 20.84 6.99 -2.63
N GLN A 545 21.20 8.27 -2.39
CA GLN A 545 20.41 9.19 -1.56
C GLN A 545 19.35 9.89 -2.40
N THR A 546 18.06 9.66 -2.10
CA THR A 546 16.92 10.21 -2.85
C THR A 546 16.43 11.56 -2.34
N GLY A 547 16.94 12.05 -1.21
CA GLY A 547 16.62 13.35 -0.63
C GLY A 547 15.45 13.36 0.36
N SER A 548 14.55 12.38 0.34
CA SER A 548 13.50 12.16 1.34
C SER A 548 13.44 10.69 1.72
N GLY A 549 12.73 10.33 2.81
CA GLY A 549 12.67 8.96 3.28
C GLY A 549 12.02 8.00 2.26
N VAL A 550 12.50 6.76 2.19
CA VAL A 550 12.00 5.73 1.29
C VAL A 550 11.31 4.65 2.10
N ASN A 551 9.97 4.69 2.14
CA ASN A 551 9.14 3.65 2.77
C ASN A 551 8.14 3.01 1.80
N ALA A 552 8.16 3.40 0.55
CA ALA A 552 7.35 2.87 -0.54
C ALA A 552 7.84 1.50 -1.01
N GLN A 553 7.12 0.95 -1.96
CA GLN A 553 7.36 -0.40 -2.49
C GLN A 553 8.14 -0.32 -3.80
N PRO A 554 9.43 -0.73 -3.83
CA PRO A 554 10.21 -0.75 -5.06
C PRO A 554 9.68 -1.79 -6.05
N VAL A 555 9.84 -1.50 -7.34
CA VAL A 555 9.45 -2.39 -8.44
C VAL A 555 10.55 -2.45 -9.49
N THR A 556 10.54 -3.52 -10.32
CA THR A 556 11.47 -3.65 -11.45
C THR A 556 10.72 -4.19 -12.68
N PHE A 557 11.08 -3.68 -13.84
CA PHE A 557 10.48 -4.04 -15.13
C PHE A 557 11.50 -3.91 -16.25
N THR A 558 11.19 -4.46 -17.44
CA THR A 558 11.99 -4.25 -18.65
C THR A 558 11.26 -3.38 -19.67
N ARG A 559 12.01 -2.61 -20.41
CA ARG A 559 11.52 -1.92 -21.61
C ARG A 559 12.65 -1.81 -22.61
N ASN A 560 12.35 -2.17 -23.87
CA ASN A 560 13.33 -2.16 -24.97
C ASN A 560 14.62 -2.95 -24.62
N GLY A 561 14.48 -4.09 -23.94
CA GLY A 561 15.59 -4.96 -23.52
C GLY A 561 16.42 -4.43 -22.36
N ARG A 562 16.07 -3.29 -21.75
CA ARG A 562 16.75 -2.70 -20.60
C ARG A 562 15.94 -2.89 -19.33
N GLN A 563 16.60 -3.32 -18.25
CA GLN A 563 15.99 -3.42 -16.92
C GLN A 563 16.02 -2.08 -16.19
N TYR A 564 14.89 -1.75 -15.57
CA TYR A 564 14.71 -0.57 -14.72
C TYR A 564 14.31 -1.00 -13.31
N VAL A 565 14.72 -0.21 -12.33
CA VAL A 565 14.24 -0.32 -10.94
C VAL A 565 13.66 1.04 -10.55
N THR A 566 12.46 1.04 -10.00
CA THR A 566 11.76 2.27 -9.61
C THR A 566 11.34 2.22 -8.16
N VAL A 567 11.45 3.35 -7.47
CA VAL A 567 10.97 3.53 -6.11
C VAL A 567 10.40 4.94 -5.93
N LEU A 568 9.42 5.07 -5.02
CA LEU A 568 8.93 6.37 -4.59
C LEU A 568 9.69 6.81 -3.33
N SER A 569 10.09 8.05 -3.29
CA SER A 569 10.73 8.69 -2.15
C SER A 569 9.86 9.82 -1.64
N GLY A 570 9.55 9.78 -0.36
CA GLY A 570 8.76 10.78 0.34
C GLY A 570 8.41 10.29 1.73
N ILE A 571 8.82 11.00 2.78
CA ILE A 571 8.46 10.73 4.16
C ILE A 571 7.60 11.86 4.69
N GLY A 572 6.54 11.52 5.42
CA GLY A 572 5.63 12.52 5.98
C GLY A 572 4.70 11.93 7.04
N GLY A 573 3.89 12.81 7.64
CA GLY A 573 2.85 12.40 8.56
C GLY A 573 3.35 11.61 9.76
N VAL A 574 2.60 10.59 10.13
CA VAL A 574 2.80 9.82 11.36
C VAL A 574 4.13 9.07 11.40
N TYR A 575 4.62 8.57 10.28
CA TYR A 575 5.86 7.77 10.25
C TYR A 575 7.10 8.61 10.55
N ARG A 576 7.16 9.83 10.00
CA ARG A 576 8.22 10.79 10.32
C ARG A 576 8.21 11.12 11.81
N ASN A 577 7.02 11.38 12.38
CA ASN A 577 6.89 11.70 13.80
C ASN A 577 7.22 10.52 14.71
N GLN A 578 6.91 9.29 14.30
CA GLN A 578 7.19 8.09 15.09
C GLN A 578 8.67 7.71 15.17
N ALA A 579 9.47 8.08 14.18
CA ALA A 579 10.92 7.94 14.21
C ALA A 579 11.63 9.10 14.94
N GLY A 580 10.88 10.17 15.27
CA GLY A 580 11.32 11.27 16.14
C GLY A 580 12.59 11.97 15.64
N GLU A 581 13.56 12.12 16.54
CA GLU A 581 14.82 12.81 16.28
C GLU A 581 15.60 12.27 15.07
N ALA A 582 15.53 10.96 14.80
CA ALA A 582 16.24 10.33 13.69
C ALA A 582 15.85 10.91 12.32
N LEU A 583 14.61 11.40 12.18
CA LEU A 583 14.10 11.94 10.91
C LEU A 583 13.83 13.44 10.94
N LYS A 584 14.22 14.17 11.99
CA LYS A 584 13.91 15.61 12.11
C LYS A 584 14.47 16.45 10.96
N ASN A 585 15.65 16.07 10.46
CA ASN A 585 16.34 16.77 9.37
C ASN A 585 16.03 16.18 7.97
N ILE A 586 15.23 15.12 7.90
CA ILE A 586 14.81 14.57 6.62
C ILE A 586 13.63 15.39 6.10
N PRO A 587 13.74 16.04 4.92
CA PRO A 587 12.65 16.85 4.40
C PRO A 587 11.46 15.96 4.03
N PRO A 588 10.20 16.42 4.27
CA PRO A 588 9.06 15.79 3.66
C PRO A 588 9.15 15.95 2.13
N GLY A 589 8.54 15.07 1.38
CA GLY A 589 8.55 15.18 -0.06
C GLY A 589 7.84 14.01 -0.72
N GLY A 590 7.70 14.12 -2.03
CA GLY A 590 7.18 13.06 -2.88
C GLY A 590 7.85 13.12 -4.24
N SER A 591 8.53 12.06 -4.62
CA SER A 591 9.17 11.92 -5.93
C SER A 591 9.22 10.47 -6.37
N VAL A 592 9.27 10.28 -7.70
CA VAL A 592 9.58 9.00 -8.35
C VAL A 592 11.04 9.01 -8.75
N TRP A 593 11.75 7.94 -8.47
CA TRP A 593 13.12 7.70 -8.91
C TRP A 593 13.18 6.41 -9.71
N THR A 594 13.72 6.47 -10.91
CA THR A 594 13.94 5.29 -11.75
C THR A 594 15.42 5.17 -12.09
N PHE A 595 15.92 3.96 -11.94
CA PHE A 595 17.34 3.61 -12.09
C PHE A 595 17.50 2.56 -13.19
N ALA A 596 18.66 2.59 -13.86
CA ALA A 596 19.10 1.55 -14.78
C ALA A 596 20.62 1.51 -14.83
N LEU A 597 21.18 0.43 -15.40
CA LEU A 597 22.64 0.34 -15.57
C LEU A 597 23.14 1.42 -16.55
N MET A 598 24.21 2.09 -16.17
CA MET A 598 24.97 2.92 -17.12
C MET A 598 25.73 2.03 -18.10
N PRO A 599 25.95 2.48 -19.34
CA PRO A 599 26.84 1.78 -20.28
C PRO A 599 28.20 1.48 -19.67
N GLU A 600 28.87 0.44 -20.20
CA GLU A 600 30.26 0.10 -19.84
C GLU A 600 31.23 1.17 -20.28
#